data_020fe63b9d93c999f66abf75ef495d91
#
_entry.id   020fe63b9d93c999f66abf75ef495d91
#
_cell.length_a   1.000
_cell.length_b   1.000
_cell.length_c   1.000
_cell.angle_alpha   90.00
_cell.angle_beta   90.00
_cell.angle_gamma   90.00
#
_symmetry.space_group_name_H-M   'P 1'
#
loop_
_entity.id
_entity.type
_entity.pdbx_description
1 polymer ?
#
loop_
_entity_poly.entity_id
_entity_poly.type
_entity_poly.pdbx_seq_one_letter_code
_entity_poly.pdbx_strand_id
1 'polypeptide(L)'
;MIRHLPPGVSAAQFDRALAAWRSIVGEPHVVDSAAGLSTYLDPFAPGEREAFAASAALLPASVDEIRAVLRVANQYRIPLWTVSTGRNFAYGGAAPRLTGSVVLDLQRMNRIVEVNETLAYALVEPGVSYFDLHAHLRDKGYRLWVDPPAAGWGSVVGNTLERGFGYTPYGDHAATQCGMEVVLANGDVLRTGMGAIDTSTAWQLYQPGYGPSFDAMFMQSNYGIVTKLGVWLMPAPPAYLLGEIQFRDEADLETIVDILRPLRLDETIRNHAVIEGGLRRAAGLSARAQWYDGPGAMPESAVAAMLDKLDVGRWNLHFALYGTPEVVDAHYAIVQRAFARVPHARLLAKRYAGDAQPSAGGDRNLAGIPAMSAFRMLDWRGGAGAHVDFAPVCPATGRDALRQYSMVKARAAEYGFDYYGGFTAGVRHLHHIFAAIFDRDDTNQVEQVGALLRSLMSDARAAGYGQYRTHLAYMDFAAAQYN
;
A
#
# COMPACT_ATOMS: atom_id res chain seq x y z
N MET A 1 7.21 -29.82 -10.72
CA MET A 1 6.20 -28.74 -10.93
C MET A 1 5.84 -28.73 -12.41
N ILE A 2 4.56 -28.71 -12.76
CA ILE A 2 4.12 -28.63 -14.16
C ILE A 2 4.45 -27.21 -14.65
N ARG A 3 5.06 -27.08 -15.83
CA ARG A 3 5.33 -25.79 -16.44
C ARG A 3 4.01 -25.17 -16.90
N HIS A 4 3.64 -24.05 -16.34
CA HIS A 4 2.48 -23.28 -16.75
C HIS A 4 2.85 -22.46 -17.99
N LEU A 5 2.31 -22.82 -19.15
CA LEU A 5 2.54 -22.04 -20.39
C LEU A 5 1.50 -20.93 -20.52
N PRO A 6 1.86 -19.80 -21.17
CA PRO A 6 0.90 -18.77 -21.51
C PRO A 6 -0.21 -19.33 -22.41
N PRO A 7 -1.46 -18.87 -22.25
CA PRO A 7 -2.57 -19.31 -23.10
C PRO A 7 -2.27 -19.14 -24.60
N GLY A 8 -2.50 -20.19 -25.38
CA GLY A 8 -2.31 -20.19 -26.82
C GLY A 8 -0.85 -20.25 -27.31
N VAL A 9 0.12 -20.42 -26.41
CA VAL A 9 1.54 -20.51 -26.74
C VAL A 9 2.01 -21.95 -26.60
N SER A 10 2.57 -22.54 -27.67
CA SER A 10 3.15 -23.90 -27.61
C SER A 10 4.49 -23.90 -26.88
N ALA A 11 4.89 -25.05 -26.31
CA ALA A 11 6.20 -25.21 -25.65
C ALA A 11 7.36 -24.79 -26.54
N ALA A 12 7.34 -25.21 -27.84
CA ALA A 12 8.39 -24.85 -28.78
C ALA A 12 8.47 -23.34 -29.10
N GLN A 13 7.34 -22.64 -29.10
CA GLN A 13 7.32 -21.17 -29.25
C GLN A 13 7.89 -20.50 -27.99
N PHE A 14 7.49 -20.99 -26.83
CA PHE A 14 7.96 -20.47 -25.55
C PHE A 14 9.45 -20.68 -25.37
N ASP A 15 9.99 -21.86 -25.75
CA ASP A 15 11.44 -22.14 -25.67
C ASP A 15 12.26 -21.21 -26.58
N ARG A 16 11.76 -20.89 -27.79
CA ARG A 16 12.40 -19.90 -28.68
C ARG A 16 12.36 -18.50 -28.07
N ALA A 17 11.25 -18.12 -27.46
CA ALA A 17 11.14 -16.83 -26.77
C ALA A 17 12.12 -16.75 -25.58
N LEU A 18 12.22 -17.81 -24.75
CA LEU A 18 13.18 -17.87 -23.66
C LEU A 18 14.64 -17.74 -24.14
N ALA A 19 15.01 -18.44 -25.21
CA ALA A 19 16.34 -18.33 -25.78
C ALA A 19 16.65 -16.90 -26.26
N ALA A 20 15.68 -16.23 -26.89
CA ALA A 20 15.82 -14.83 -27.30
C ALA A 20 15.96 -13.90 -26.06
N TRP A 21 15.15 -14.08 -25.03
CA TRP A 21 15.22 -13.26 -23.82
C TRP A 21 16.53 -13.46 -23.07
N ARG A 22 17.08 -14.70 -23.01
CA ARG A 22 18.41 -14.94 -22.45
C ARG A 22 19.52 -14.15 -23.16
N SER A 23 19.39 -14.01 -24.49
CA SER A 23 20.34 -13.19 -25.27
C SER A 23 20.20 -11.69 -25.00
N ILE A 24 19.02 -11.23 -24.54
CA ILE A 24 18.72 -9.82 -24.26
C ILE A 24 19.16 -9.43 -22.85
N VAL A 25 18.62 -10.11 -21.82
CA VAL A 25 18.85 -9.75 -20.41
C VAL A 25 20.01 -10.51 -19.77
N GLY A 26 20.54 -11.53 -20.43
CA GLY A 26 21.55 -12.44 -19.91
C GLY A 26 20.98 -13.64 -19.16
N GLU A 27 21.63 -14.79 -19.27
CA GLU A 27 21.19 -16.07 -18.67
C GLU A 27 20.85 -15.96 -17.17
N PRO A 28 21.63 -15.30 -16.28
CA PRO A 28 21.33 -15.20 -14.84
C PRO A 28 20.07 -14.39 -14.52
N HIS A 29 19.52 -13.65 -15.49
CA HIS A 29 18.39 -12.74 -15.36
C HIS A 29 17.10 -13.27 -16.01
N VAL A 30 17.09 -14.57 -16.36
CA VAL A 30 15.91 -15.33 -16.77
C VAL A 30 15.66 -16.42 -15.75
N VAL A 31 14.54 -16.30 -15.02
CA VAL A 31 14.13 -17.27 -14.02
C VAL A 31 13.06 -18.17 -14.62
N ASP A 32 13.35 -19.45 -14.82
CA ASP A 32 12.42 -20.45 -15.33
C ASP A 32 12.50 -21.79 -14.59
N SER A 33 13.35 -21.88 -13.57
CA SER A 33 13.40 -23.03 -12.67
C SER A 33 12.25 -23.02 -11.67
N ALA A 34 11.77 -24.20 -11.29
CA ALA A 34 10.70 -24.36 -10.29
C ALA A 34 11.03 -23.64 -8.96
N ALA A 35 12.27 -23.77 -8.48
CA ALA A 35 12.71 -23.10 -7.25
C ALA A 35 12.72 -21.58 -7.39
N GLY A 36 13.20 -21.04 -8.53
CA GLY A 36 13.18 -19.61 -8.78
C GLY A 36 11.76 -19.06 -8.90
N LEU A 37 10.89 -19.75 -9.65
CA LEU A 37 9.51 -19.31 -9.85
C LEU A 37 8.66 -19.39 -8.58
N SER A 38 9.02 -20.20 -7.59
CA SER A 38 8.31 -20.24 -6.31
C SER A 38 8.38 -18.90 -5.56
N THR A 39 9.38 -18.05 -5.85
CA THR A 39 9.52 -16.70 -5.25
C THR A 39 8.56 -15.68 -5.86
N TYR A 40 7.96 -16.00 -7.00
CA TYR A 40 6.95 -15.18 -7.67
C TYR A 40 5.51 -15.63 -7.39
N LEU A 41 5.32 -16.68 -6.59
CA LEU A 41 4.00 -17.04 -6.08
C LEU A 41 3.56 -16.03 -5.03
N ASP A 42 2.24 -15.86 -4.93
CA ASP A 42 1.68 -15.02 -3.88
C ASP A 42 1.94 -15.62 -2.49
N PRO A 43 2.66 -14.93 -1.59
CA PRO A 43 2.94 -15.45 -0.25
C PRO A 43 1.71 -15.49 0.65
N PHE A 44 0.63 -14.75 0.31
CA PHE A 44 -0.59 -14.62 1.10
C PHE A 44 -1.84 -15.04 0.33
N ALA A 45 -1.70 -15.99 -0.61
CA ALA A 45 -2.78 -16.41 -1.47
C ALA A 45 -4.03 -16.86 -0.68
N PRO A 46 -5.20 -16.27 -0.95
CA PRO A 46 -6.48 -16.69 -0.36
C PRO A 46 -7.10 -17.86 -1.17
N GLY A 47 -6.31 -18.87 -1.46
CA GLY A 47 -6.63 -20.01 -2.31
C GLY A 47 -5.38 -20.78 -2.72
N GLU A 48 -5.45 -21.54 -3.80
CA GLU A 48 -4.31 -22.29 -4.34
C GLU A 48 -3.21 -21.32 -4.83
N ARG A 49 -2.01 -21.44 -4.30
CA ARG A 49 -0.87 -20.55 -4.62
C ARG A 49 -0.48 -20.63 -6.10
N GLU A 50 -0.57 -21.82 -6.69
CA GLU A 50 -0.24 -22.08 -8.09
C GLU A 50 -1.31 -21.60 -9.08
N ALA A 51 -2.49 -21.20 -8.63
CA ALA A 51 -3.56 -20.67 -9.48
C ALA A 51 -3.11 -19.46 -10.33
N PHE A 52 -2.08 -18.75 -9.86
CA PHE A 52 -1.51 -17.58 -10.52
C PHE A 52 0.00 -17.76 -10.78
N ALA A 53 0.44 -18.96 -11.13
CA ALA A 53 1.83 -19.27 -11.38
C ALA A 53 2.34 -18.61 -12.69
N ALA A 54 3.54 -18.05 -12.63
CA ALA A 54 4.25 -17.53 -13.80
C ALA A 54 4.90 -18.68 -14.60
N SER A 55 5.10 -18.44 -15.90
CA SER A 55 5.86 -19.35 -16.78
C SER A 55 7.36 -19.09 -16.76
N ALA A 56 7.75 -17.83 -16.54
CA ALA A 56 9.11 -17.36 -16.36
C ALA A 56 9.09 -15.98 -15.71
N ALA A 57 10.26 -15.52 -15.24
CA ALA A 57 10.47 -14.12 -14.89
C ALA A 57 11.72 -13.59 -15.59
N LEU A 58 11.66 -12.33 -16.03
CA LEU A 58 12.73 -11.61 -16.72
C LEU A 58 13.11 -10.38 -15.90
N LEU A 59 14.40 -10.18 -15.69
CA LEU A 59 14.93 -9.08 -14.90
C LEU A 59 15.74 -8.10 -15.77
N PRO A 60 15.10 -7.19 -16.53
CA PRO A 60 15.82 -6.20 -17.34
C PRO A 60 16.47 -5.14 -16.45
N ALA A 61 17.57 -4.54 -16.94
CA ALA A 61 18.32 -3.47 -16.28
C ALA A 61 18.21 -2.11 -16.98
N SER A 62 17.56 -2.05 -18.14
CA SER A 62 17.49 -0.83 -18.94
C SER A 62 16.20 -0.75 -19.78
N VAL A 63 15.89 0.46 -20.21
CA VAL A 63 14.80 0.73 -21.17
C VAL A 63 15.02 -0.03 -22.49
N ASP A 64 16.25 -0.13 -22.98
CA ASP A 64 16.55 -0.85 -24.21
C ASP A 64 16.33 -2.35 -24.08
N GLU A 65 16.67 -2.96 -22.95
CA GLU A 65 16.34 -4.35 -22.66
C GLU A 65 14.82 -4.56 -22.60
N ILE A 66 14.07 -3.68 -21.94
CA ILE A 66 12.59 -3.74 -21.91
C ILE A 66 12.01 -3.68 -23.32
N ARG A 67 12.47 -2.75 -24.16
CA ARG A 67 12.04 -2.64 -25.55
C ARG A 67 12.35 -3.90 -26.37
N ALA A 68 13.50 -4.51 -26.13
CA ALA A 68 13.87 -5.77 -26.76
C ALA A 68 13.01 -6.95 -26.27
N VAL A 69 12.74 -7.02 -24.97
CA VAL A 69 11.83 -8.01 -24.37
C VAL A 69 10.43 -7.89 -24.96
N LEU A 70 9.90 -6.68 -25.09
CA LEU A 70 8.58 -6.41 -25.69
C LEU A 70 8.49 -6.89 -27.14
N ARG A 71 9.53 -6.69 -27.96
CA ARG A 71 9.53 -7.19 -29.35
C ARG A 71 9.34 -8.69 -29.42
N VAL A 72 10.03 -9.45 -28.53
CA VAL A 72 9.88 -10.91 -28.48
C VAL A 72 8.49 -11.30 -27.95
N ALA A 73 8.01 -10.63 -26.87
CA ALA A 73 6.69 -10.88 -26.31
C ALA A 73 5.58 -10.67 -27.35
N ASN A 74 5.65 -9.58 -28.13
CA ASN A 74 4.72 -9.28 -29.21
C ASN A 74 4.80 -10.32 -30.36
N GLN A 75 6.02 -10.72 -30.75
CA GLN A 75 6.23 -11.72 -31.80
C GLN A 75 5.55 -13.06 -31.49
N TYR A 76 5.64 -13.50 -30.24
CA TYR A 76 5.08 -14.77 -29.79
C TYR A 76 3.72 -14.65 -29.09
N ARG A 77 3.18 -13.42 -28.93
CA ARG A 77 1.94 -13.10 -28.20
C ARG A 77 1.95 -13.62 -26.76
N ILE A 78 3.07 -13.46 -26.08
CA ILE A 78 3.23 -13.87 -24.69
C ILE A 78 2.86 -12.70 -23.78
N PRO A 79 1.88 -12.87 -22.87
CA PRO A 79 1.51 -11.83 -21.93
C PRO A 79 2.61 -11.60 -20.90
N LEU A 80 2.89 -10.31 -20.63
CA LEU A 80 3.82 -9.88 -19.59
C LEU A 80 3.03 -9.35 -18.39
N TRP A 81 3.52 -9.65 -17.19
CA TRP A 81 3.06 -9.08 -15.94
C TRP A 81 4.19 -8.28 -15.30
N THR A 82 4.08 -6.96 -15.32
CA THR A 82 5.15 -6.09 -14.83
C THR A 82 5.03 -5.87 -13.33
N VAL A 83 6.13 -6.06 -12.62
CA VAL A 83 6.29 -5.72 -11.21
C VAL A 83 7.54 -4.85 -11.01
N SER A 84 7.48 -3.92 -10.08
CA SER A 84 8.66 -3.12 -9.72
C SER A 84 9.65 -3.93 -8.86
N THR A 85 9.18 -4.48 -7.74
CA THR A 85 9.94 -5.37 -6.85
C THR A 85 9.11 -6.57 -6.36
N GLY A 86 7.87 -6.73 -6.83
CA GLY A 86 7.00 -7.85 -6.48
C GLY A 86 6.53 -7.91 -5.02
N ARG A 87 6.63 -6.81 -4.26
CA ARG A 87 6.32 -6.77 -2.82
C ARG A 87 4.94 -6.19 -2.53
N ASN A 88 3.96 -6.54 -3.35
CA ASN A 88 2.58 -6.08 -3.20
C ASN A 88 1.79 -7.04 -2.28
N PHE A 89 2.27 -7.22 -1.04
CA PHE A 89 1.69 -8.11 -0.05
C PHE A 89 0.22 -7.77 0.22
N ALA A 90 -0.60 -8.80 0.53
CA ALA A 90 -2.05 -8.74 0.64
C ALA A 90 -2.83 -8.50 -0.67
N TYR A 91 -2.13 -8.25 -1.79
CA TYR A 91 -2.76 -7.97 -3.09
C TYR A 91 -2.25 -8.89 -4.21
N GLY A 92 -1.45 -9.91 -3.88
CA GLY A 92 -0.96 -10.92 -4.83
C GLY A 92 0.55 -10.96 -5.02
N GLY A 93 1.32 -10.14 -4.32
CA GLY A 93 2.79 -10.13 -4.38
C GLY A 93 3.31 -9.86 -5.80
N ALA A 94 4.10 -10.79 -6.32
CA ALA A 94 4.64 -10.76 -7.69
C ALA A 94 3.86 -11.65 -8.67
N ALA A 95 2.85 -12.39 -8.20
CA ALA A 95 2.11 -13.34 -9.02
C ALA A 95 1.32 -12.63 -10.14
N PRO A 96 1.29 -13.19 -11.36
CA PRO A 96 0.57 -12.60 -12.48
C PRO A 96 -0.93 -12.89 -12.38
N ARG A 97 -1.78 -11.93 -12.79
CA ARG A 97 -3.23 -12.14 -12.84
C ARG A 97 -3.65 -13.24 -13.82
N LEU A 98 -2.92 -13.40 -14.92
CA LEU A 98 -3.15 -14.46 -15.91
C LEU A 98 -2.08 -15.53 -15.75
N THR A 99 -2.49 -16.74 -15.35
CA THR A 99 -1.61 -17.91 -15.19
C THR A 99 -0.78 -18.16 -16.45
N GLY A 100 0.51 -18.43 -16.26
CA GLY A 100 1.43 -18.64 -17.38
C GLY A 100 1.98 -17.36 -18.01
N SER A 101 1.59 -16.16 -17.58
CA SER A 101 2.26 -14.92 -17.99
C SER A 101 3.72 -14.93 -17.58
N VAL A 102 4.55 -14.19 -18.31
CA VAL A 102 5.94 -13.94 -17.93
C VAL A 102 5.99 -12.71 -17.03
N VAL A 103 6.58 -12.83 -15.86
CA VAL A 103 6.79 -11.70 -14.97
C VAL A 103 7.96 -10.85 -15.50
N LEU A 104 7.74 -9.56 -15.65
CA LEU A 104 8.78 -8.59 -15.94
C LEU A 104 9.14 -7.88 -14.64
N ASP A 105 10.22 -8.29 -14.01
CA ASP A 105 10.66 -7.81 -12.71
C ASP A 105 11.71 -6.71 -12.87
N LEU A 106 11.34 -5.49 -12.50
CA LEU A 106 12.16 -4.30 -12.71
C LEU A 106 13.13 -4.00 -11.56
N GLN A 107 13.33 -4.92 -10.62
CA GLN A 107 14.16 -4.69 -9.43
C GLN A 107 15.63 -4.30 -9.74
N ARG A 108 16.17 -4.65 -10.93
CA ARG A 108 17.52 -4.23 -11.35
C ARG A 108 17.60 -2.78 -11.79
N MET A 109 16.47 -2.15 -12.12
CA MET A 109 16.38 -0.73 -12.40
C MET A 109 16.17 0.01 -11.07
N ASN A 110 17.23 0.19 -10.30
CA ASN A 110 17.17 0.65 -8.90
C ASN A 110 17.97 1.93 -8.64
N ARG A 111 18.18 2.76 -9.65
CA ARG A 111 18.88 4.03 -9.51
C ARG A 111 17.97 5.11 -8.96
N ILE A 112 18.48 5.86 -7.99
CA ILE A 112 17.97 7.19 -7.64
C ILE A 112 18.65 8.15 -8.61
N VAL A 113 17.91 8.55 -9.67
CA VAL A 113 18.48 9.25 -10.83
C VAL A 113 18.85 10.69 -10.47
N GLU A 114 17.98 11.34 -9.68
CA GLU A 114 18.16 12.71 -9.25
C GLU A 114 17.46 12.95 -7.91
N VAL A 115 18.04 13.79 -7.07
CA VAL A 115 17.39 14.42 -5.92
C VAL A 115 17.69 15.90 -5.98
N ASN A 116 16.65 16.72 -5.94
CA ASN A 116 16.76 18.18 -5.86
C ASN A 116 16.28 18.66 -4.49
N GLU A 117 17.21 19.04 -3.63
CA GLU A 117 16.87 19.47 -2.28
C GLU A 117 16.12 20.82 -2.24
N THR A 118 16.49 21.74 -3.13
CA THR A 118 15.87 23.09 -3.19
C THR A 118 14.40 23.01 -3.60
N LEU A 119 14.07 22.11 -4.54
CA LEU A 119 12.72 21.97 -5.10
C LEU A 119 11.99 20.74 -4.52
N ALA A 120 12.64 20.02 -3.61
CA ALA A 120 12.10 18.92 -2.82
C ALA A 120 11.46 17.81 -3.67
N TYR A 121 12.21 17.24 -4.64
CA TYR A 121 11.78 16.09 -5.42
C TYR A 121 12.91 15.06 -5.60
N ALA A 122 12.51 13.85 -5.97
CA ALA A 122 13.41 12.82 -6.46
C ALA A 122 12.86 12.24 -7.77
N LEU A 123 13.77 11.82 -8.67
CA LEU A 123 13.48 11.00 -9.85
C LEU A 123 14.08 9.63 -9.62
N VAL A 124 13.25 8.59 -9.62
CA VAL A 124 13.64 7.22 -9.25
C VAL A 124 13.23 6.19 -10.29
N GLU A 125 13.97 5.08 -10.33
CA GLU A 125 13.64 3.88 -11.10
C GLU A 125 12.78 2.90 -10.28
N PRO A 126 12.09 1.93 -10.93
CA PRO A 126 11.11 1.06 -10.27
C PRO A 126 11.65 0.18 -9.14
N GLY A 127 12.92 -0.20 -9.18
CA GLY A 127 13.57 -1.03 -8.18
C GLY A 127 13.88 -0.32 -6.86
N VAL A 128 13.76 1.02 -6.80
CA VAL A 128 14.04 1.80 -5.59
C VAL A 128 12.94 1.59 -4.55
N SER A 129 13.29 1.09 -3.37
CA SER A 129 12.39 0.99 -2.21
C SER A 129 12.37 2.30 -1.40
N TYR A 130 11.38 2.42 -0.49
CA TYR A 130 11.36 3.54 0.45
C TYR A 130 12.56 3.50 1.41
N PHE A 131 13.07 2.31 1.75
CA PHE A 131 14.31 2.19 2.53
C PHE A 131 15.52 2.74 1.77
N ASP A 132 15.64 2.41 0.46
CA ASP A 132 16.77 2.87 -0.36
C ASP A 132 16.75 4.40 -0.50
N LEU A 133 15.58 4.97 -0.80
CA LEU A 133 15.44 6.43 -0.93
C LEU A 133 15.70 7.13 0.40
N HIS A 134 15.15 6.62 1.51
CA HIS A 134 15.39 7.16 2.84
C HIS A 134 16.88 7.11 3.22
N ALA A 135 17.55 5.98 3.01
CA ALA A 135 18.97 5.84 3.27
C ALA A 135 19.80 6.83 2.43
N HIS A 136 19.50 6.94 1.13
CA HIS A 136 20.18 7.87 0.23
C HIS A 136 20.05 9.34 0.70
N LEU A 137 18.84 9.77 1.09
CA LEU A 137 18.62 11.14 1.58
C LEU A 137 19.47 11.42 2.84
N ARG A 138 19.53 10.47 3.74
CA ARG A 138 20.32 10.58 4.99
C ARG A 138 21.82 10.59 4.73
N ASP A 139 22.30 9.67 3.89
CA ASP A 139 23.74 9.53 3.59
C ASP A 139 24.30 10.77 2.88
N LYS A 140 23.43 11.45 2.09
CA LYS A 140 23.75 12.73 1.44
C LYS A 140 23.53 13.94 2.32
N GLY A 141 22.93 13.78 3.50
CA GLY A 141 22.63 14.87 4.42
C GLY A 141 21.49 15.81 3.94
N TYR A 142 20.65 15.35 3.00
CA TYR A 142 19.50 16.14 2.53
C TYR A 142 18.45 16.31 3.64
N ARG A 143 17.94 17.53 3.77
CA ARG A 143 16.87 17.85 4.72
C ARG A 143 15.48 17.57 4.14
N LEU A 144 15.30 16.36 3.64
CA LEU A 144 14.09 15.88 2.99
C LEU A 144 13.62 14.58 3.64
N TRP A 145 12.32 14.41 3.72
CA TRP A 145 11.67 13.19 4.19
C TRP A 145 10.97 12.48 3.04
N VAL A 146 11.04 11.16 3.01
CA VAL A 146 10.15 10.33 2.21
C VAL A 146 8.79 10.22 2.92
N ASP A 147 7.75 9.86 2.18
CA ASP A 147 6.47 9.45 2.78
C ASP A 147 6.33 7.93 2.67
N PRO A 148 6.67 7.15 3.71
CA PRO A 148 6.64 5.71 3.61
C PRO A 148 5.23 5.15 3.83
N PRO A 149 4.84 4.08 3.10
CA PRO A 149 3.64 3.30 3.39
C PRO A 149 3.84 2.44 4.65
N ALA A 150 2.82 1.67 5.03
CA ALA A 150 2.86 0.76 6.18
C ALA A 150 4.05 -0.24 6.10
N ALA A 151 4.41 -0.67 4.89
CA ALA A 151 5.56 -1.54 4.62
C ALA A 151 6.60 -0.80 3.77
N GLY A 152 7.64 -0.27 4.40
CA GLY A 152 8.70 0.52 3.75
C GLY A 152 9.57 -0.27 2.76
N TRP A 153 9.39 -1.58 2.67
CA TRP A 153 10.09 -2.43 1.71
C TRP A 153 9.49 -2.37 0.29
N GLY A 154 8.32 -1.78 0.14
CA GLY A 154 7.70 -1.54 -1.16
C GLY A 154 8.52 -0.60 -2.04
N SER A 155 8.35 -0.72 -3.36
CA SER A 155 8.91 0.22 -4.32
C SER A 155 8.17 1.56 -4.27
N VAL A 156 8.91 2.67 -4.38
CA VAL A 156 8.34 4.02 -4.52
C VAL A 156 7.44 4.08 -5.76
N VAL A 157 7.95 3.62 -6.91
CA VAL A 157 7.17 3.59 -8.17
C VAL A 157 5.97 2.66 -8.06
N GLY A 158 6.16 1.42 -7.62
CA GLY A 158 5.08 0.44 -7.56
C GLY A 158 3.97 0.85 -6.61
N ASN A 159 4.29 1.41 -5.44
CA ASN A 159 3.29 1.89 -4.50
C ASN A 159 2.48 3.08 -5.07
N THR A 160 3.17 4.04 -5.73
CA THR A 160 2.52 5.18 -6.38
C THR A 160 1.56 4.73 -7.48
N LEU A 161 2.00 3.82 -8.35
CA LEU A 161 1.18 3.32 -9.46
C LEU A 161 -0.04 2.52 -8.97
N GLU A 162 0.04 1.89 -7.81
CA GLU A 162 -1.06 1.21 -7.15
C GLU A 162 -1.94 2.13 -6.28
N ARG A 163 -1.78 3.46 -6.42
CA ARG A 163 -2.48 4.46 -5.58
C ARG A 163 -2.33 4.19 -4.10
N GLY A 164 -1.17 3.67 -3.69
CA GLY A 164 -0.83 3.49 -2.29
C GLY A 164 -0.73 4.83 -1.58
N PHE A 165 -0.77 4.81 -0.27
CA PHE A 165 -0.65 6.00 0.55
C PHE A 165 0.35 5.81 1.69
N GLY A 166 0.85 6.93 2.19
CA GLY A 166 1.68 7.04 3.39
C GLY A 166 1.02 7.91 4.45
N TYR A 167 1.79 8.36 5.41
CA TYR A 167 1.26 8.89 6.66
C TYR A 167 1.75 10.31 7.00
N THR A 168 2.57 10.95 6.17
CA THR A 168 2.93 12.35 6.30
C THR A 168 1.94 13.25 5.51
N PRO A 169 2.11 14.58 5.46
CA PRO A 169 1.32 15.43 4.57
C PRO A 169 1.42 15.11 3.07
N TYR A 170 2.43 14.35 2.66
CA TYR A 170 2.65 13.88 1.28
C TYR A 170 2.06 12.49 1.01
N GLY A 171 1.17 12.03 1.88
CA GLY A 171 0.66 10.67 1.91
C GLY A 171 -0.20 10.24 0.74
N ASP A 172 -0.74 11.11 -0.08
CA ASP A 172 -1.35 10.75 -1.36
C ASP A 172 -0.25 10.61 -2.42
N HIS A 173 0.31 9.42 -2.56
CA HIS A 173 1.44 9.17 -3.46
C HIS A 173 1.08 9.42 -4.93
N ALA A 174 -0.16 9.18 -5.33
CA ALA A 174 -0.62 9.48 -6.68
C ALA A 174 -0.70 10.99 -6.94
N ALA A 175 -1.06 11.78 -5.94
CA ALA A 175 -1.13 13.24 -6.03
C ALA A 175 0.25 13.92 -5.93
N THR A 176 1.22 13.28 -5.27
CA THR A 176 2.59 13.80 -5.13
C THR A 176 3.56 13.27 -6.18
N GLN A 177 3.09 12.45 -7.11
CA GLN A 177 3.83 12.04 -8.29
C GLN A 177 3.92 13.20 -9.30
N CYS A 178 5.05 13.36 -9.98
CA CYS A 178 5.22 14.36 -11.04
C CYS A 178 6.19 13.88 -12.13
N GLY A 179 5.60 13.50 -13.27
CA GLY A 179 6.31 13.05 -14.45
C GLY A 179 6.73 11.57 -14.41
N MET A 180 6.43 10.89 -15.51
CA MET A 180 6.76 9.47 -15.72
C MET A 180 7.50 9.30 -17.05
N GLU A 181 8.45 8.37 -17.10
CA GLU A 181 8.95 7.78 -18.34
C GLU A 181 8.33 6.40 -18.47
N VAL A 182 7.70 6.13 -19.60
CA VAL A 182 6.90 4.93 -19.83
C VAL A 182 7.29 4.29 -21.15
N VAL A 183 7.52 2.98 -21.15
CA VAL A 183 7.66 2.19 -22.38
C VAL A 183 6.30 1.62 -22.75
N LEU A 184 5.79 1.98 -23.91
CA LEU A 184 4.51 1.51 -24.45
C LEU A 184 4.64 0.09 -25.03
N ALA A 185 3.51 -0.57 -25.27
CA ALA A 185 3.48 -1.95 -25.77
C ALA A 185 4.21 -2.16 -27.11
N ASN A 186 4.27 -1.14 -27.96
CA ASN A 186 5.01 -1.15 -29.22
C ASN A 186 6.53 -0.88 -29.07
N GLY A 187 6.99 -0.58 -27.85
CA GLY A 187 8.37 -0.25 -27.52
C GLY A 187 8.73 1.24 -27.66
N ASP A 188 7.76 2.12 -27.96
CA ASP A 188 7.99 3.57 -27.92
C ASP A 188 8.15 4.05 -26.47
N VAL A 189 8.95 5.09 -26.29
CA VAL A 189 9.18 5.73 -25.00
C VAL A 189 8.41 7.03 -24.93
N LEU A 190 7.53 7.14 -23.94
CA LEU A 190 6.74 8.33 -23.66
C LEU A 190 7.24 8.97 -22.36
N ARG A 191 7.34 10.30 -22.33
CA ARG A 191 7.49 11.07 -21.10
C ARG A 191 6.26 11.94 -20.88
N THR A 192 5.65 11.83 -19.71
CA THR A 192 4.44 12.58 -19.38
C THR A 192 4.75 14.01 -18.93
N GLY A 193 3.74 14.85 -18.93
CA GLY A 193 3.83 16.22 -18.47
C GLY A 193 4.87 17.05 -19.24
N MET A 194 5.61 17.87 -18.53
CA MET A 194 6.67 18.70 -19.11
C MET A 194 7.85 17.90 -19.67
N GLY A 195 7.97 16.62 -19.30
CA GLY A 195 9.01 15.72 -19.84
C GLY A 195 8.87 15.39 -21.33
N ALA A 196 7.76 15.75 -21.96
CA ALA A 196 7.59 15.69 -23.42
C ALA A 196 8.51 16.67 -24.17
N ILE A 197 9.10 17.64 -23.47
CA ILE A 197 10.12 18.53 -23.98
C ILE A 197 11.48 18.01 -23.49
N ASP A 198 12.34 17.56 -24.39
CA ASP A 198 13.63 16.90 -24.05
C ASP A 198 14.54 17.75 -23.14
N THR A 199 14.45 19.07 -23.26
CA THR A 199 15.25 20.03 -22.50
C THR A 199 14.51 20.64 -21.32
N SER A 200 13.35 20.10 -20.93
CA SER A 200 12.53 20.67 -19.86
C SER A 200 13.25 20.61 -18.51
N THR A 201 13.32 21.75 -17.83
CA THR A 201 13.77 21.85 -16.44
C THR A 201 12.64 21.76 -15.43
N ALA A 202 11.40 21.53 -15.88
CA ALA A 202 10.19 21.51 -15.07
C ALA A 202 9.48 20.13 -15.07
N TRP A 203 10.14 19.07 -15.51
CA TRP A 203 9.53 17.75 -15.62
C TRP A 203 8.99 17.21 -14.27
N GLN A 204 9.73 17.37 -13.19
CA GLN A 204 9.31 16.94 -11.85
C GLN A 204 8.64 18.07 -11.04
N LEU A 205 8.30 19.20 -11.67
CA LEU A 205 7.78 20.38 -10.98
C LEU A 205 6.33 20.73 -11.36
N TYR A 206 5.94 20.44 -12.60
CA TYR A 206 4.62 20.78 -13.12
C TYR A 206 3.99 19.55 -13.79
N GLN A 207 3.01 18.96 -13.13
CA GLN A 207 2.40 17.69 -13.55
C GLN A 207 1.72 17.73 -14.92
N PRO A 208 0.89 18.74 -15.27
CA PRO A 208 0.03 18.62 -16.44
C PRO A 208 0.73 18.65 -17.80
N GLY A 209 1.81 19.38 -17.98
CA GLY A 209 2.32 19.70 -19.32
C GLY A 209 1.36 20.61 -20.10
N TYR A 210 1.27 20.42 -21.44
CA TYR A 210 0.32 21.10 -22.30
C TYR A 210 -0.70 20.09 -22.86
N GLY A 211 -2.00 20.36 -22.66
CA GLY A 211 -3.08 19.46 -23.04
C GLY A 211 -3.46 18.47 -21.92
N PRO A 212 -4.03 17.29 -22.27
CA PRO A 212 -4.45 16.30 -21.28
C PRO A 212 -3.28 15.69 -20.51
N SER A 213 -3.47 15.43 -19.21
CA SER A 213 -2.52 14.64 -18.42
C SER A 213 -2.76 13.15 -18.62
N PHE A 214 -1.69 12.39 -18.88
CA PHE A 214 -1.75 10.94 -19.13
C PHE A 214 -1.28 10.10 -17.96
N ASP A 215 -0.74 10.70 -16.88
CA ASP A 215 -0.17 9.96 -15.74
C ASP A 215 -1.14 8.96 -15.13
N ALA A 216 -2.41 9.36 -14.96
CA ALA A 216 -3.45 8.52 -14.39
C ALA A 216 -3.77 7.28 -15.24
N MET A 217 -3.47 7.28 -16.54
CA MET A 217 -3.68 6.13 -17.42
C MET A 217 -2.67 5.00 -17.15
N PHE A 218 -1.54 5.31 -16.52
CA PHE A 218 -0.51 4.33 -16.18
C PHE A 218 -0.62 3.84 -14.74
N MET A 219 -1.58 4.35 -13.96
CA MET A 219 -1.86 3.92 -12.60
C MET A 219 -2.92 2.80 -12.61
N GLN A 220 -2.67 1.71 -11.88
CA GLN A 220 -3.53 0.51 -11.84
C GLN A 220 -3.95 0.05 -13.24
N SER A 221 -3.02 0.04 -14.19
CA SER A 221 -3.28 -0.26 -15.59
C SER A 221 -2.16 -1.11 -16.21
N ASN A 222 -2.41 -1.58 -17.44
CA ASN A 222 -1.46 -2.33 -18.27
C ASN A 222 -1.11 -1.60 -19.59
N TYR A 223 -1.29 -0.28 -19.65
CA TYR A 223 -1.05 0.50 -20.87
C TYR A 223 0.42 0.81 -21.14
N GLY A 224 1.29 0.62 -20.15
CA GLY A 224 2.72 0.85 -20.32
C GLY A 224 3.54 0.39 -19.11
N ILE A 225 4.85 0.36 -19.29
CA ILE A 225 5.84 -0.01 -18.28
C ILE A 225 6.54 1.26 -17.83
N VAL A 226 6.26 1.71 -16.59
CA VAL A 226 6.90 2.90 -16.03
C VAL A 226 8.34 2.58 -15.65
N THR A 227 9.28 3.30 -16.21
CA THR A 227 10.72 3.10 -16.04
C THR A 227 11.41 4.19 -15.22
N LYS A 228 10.78 5.36 -15.09
CA LYS A 228 11.16 6.43 -14.17
C LYS A 228 9.92 7.13 -13.67
N LEU A 229 9.99 7.63 -12.45
CA LEU A 229 8.92 8.37 -11.83
C LEU A 229 9.48 9.46 -10.93
N GLY A 230 8.99 10.69 -11.11
CA GLY A 230 9.24 11.80 -10.21
C GLY A 230 8.30 11.76 -9.01
N VAL A 231 8.83 11.99 -7.81
CA VAL A 231 8.05 12.10 -6.57
C VAL A 231 8.46 13.34 -5.80
N TRP A 232 7.48 14.07 -5.28
CA TRP A 232 7.76 15.16 -4.37
C TRP A 232 8.08 14.64 -2.99
N LEU A 233 9.09 15.26 -2.36
CA LEU A 233 9.56 14.92 -1.03
C LEU A 233 9.10 16.00 -0.04
N MET A 234 8.89 15.62 1.20
CA MET A 234 8.53 16.55 2.24
C MET A 234 9.79 17.24 2.78
N PRO A 235 9.92 18.58 2.76
CA PRO A 235 10.97 19.25 3.49
C PRO A 235 10.93 18.87 4.98
N ALA A 236 12.08 18.52 5.57
CA ALA A 236 12.16 18.18 6.98
C ALA A 236 11.64 19.33 7.84
N PRO A 237 10.61 19.15 8.67
CA PRO A 237 10.02 20.22 9.45
C PRO A 237 10.96 20.65 10.58
N PRO A 238 10.97 21.93 10.99
CA PRO A 238 11.75 22.36 12.16
C PRO A 238 11.35 21.66 13.46
N ALA A 239 10.07 21.33 13.60
CA ALA A 239 9.51 20.55 14.72
C ALA A 239 8.31 19.74 14.25
N TYR A 240 7.99 18.68 15.00
CA TYR A 240 6.76 17.93 14.80
C TYR A 240 6.22 17.33 16.12
N LEU A 241 4.94 17.02 16.11
CA LEU A 241 4.26 16.38 17.24
C LEU A 241 3.55 15.11 16.73
N LEU A 242 3.77 14.01 17.42
CA LEU A 242 3.02 12.78 17.23
C LEU A 242 1.95 12.70 18.32
N GLY A 243 0.69 12.57 17.91
CA GLY A 243 -0.47 12.51 18.78
C GLY A 243 -1.24 11.21 18.65
N GLU A 244 -1.71 10.70 19.79
CA GLU A 244 -2.65 9.57 19.89
C GLU A 244 -3.83 10.01 20.76
N ILE A 245 -5.06 9.74 20.32
CA ILE A 245 -6.25 9.94 21.15
C ILE A 245 -6.95 8.59 21.28
N GLN A 246 -7.09 8.13 22.52
CA GLN A 246 -7.76 6.88 22.84
C GLN A 246 -9.21 7.13 23.25
N PHE A 247 -10.14 6.32 22.72
CA PHE A 247 -11.57 6.38 23.00
C PHE A 247 -12.04 5.03 23.52
N ARG A 248 -12.99 5.04 24.46
CA ARG A 248 -13.42 3.83 25.16
C ARG A 248 -14.63 3.14 24.56
N ASP A 249 -15.50 3.89 23.85
CA ASP A 249 -16.75 3.38 23.36
C ASP A 249 -16.70 3.09 21.85
N GLU A 250 -17.36 2.05 21.42
CA GLU A 250 -17.47 1.67 20.01
C GLU A 250 -18.20 2.76 19.19
N ALA A 251 -19.23 3.36 19.78
CA ALA A 251 -20.03 4.43 19.17
C ALA A 251 -19.25 5.73 18.96
N ASP A 252 -18.13 5.93 19.63
CA ASP A 252 -17.30 7.13 19.47
C ASP A 252 -16.79 7.32 18.03
N LEU A 253 -16.74 6.24 17.23
CA LEU A 253 -16.26 6.30 15.84
C LEU A 253 -16.94 7.39 15.02
N GLU A 254 -18.28 7.52 15.14
CA GLU A 254 -19.05 8.56 14.45
C GLU A 254 -18.58 9.96 14.84
N THR A 255 -18.47 10.21 16.12
CA THR A 255 -18.02 11.49 16.68
C THR A 255 -16.57 11.80 16.31
N ILE A 256 -15.67 10.78 16.36
CA ILE A 256 -14.27 10.93 15.98
C ILE A 256 -14.14 11.44 14.55
N VAL A 257 -14.84 10.80 13.61
CA VAL A 257 -14.77 11.18 12.19
C VAL A 257 -15.35 12.58 11.95
N ASP A 258 -16.48 12.91 12.60
CA ASP A 258 -17.11 14.21 12.43
C ASP A 258 -16.32 15.36 13.07
N ILE A 259 -15.49 15.08 14.07
CA ILE A 259 -14.50 16.03 14.61
C ILE A 259 -13.27 16.12 13.71
N LEU A 260 -12.76 14.98 13.23
CA LEU A 260 -11.53 14.94 12.43
C LEU A 260 -11.70 15.60 11.06
N ARG A 261 -12.88 15.44 10.42
CA ARG A 261 -13.15 15.98 9.08
C ARG A 261 -12.85 17.48 8.94
N PRO A 262 -13.41 18.39 9.77
CA PRO A 262 -13.06 19.81 9.65
C PRO A 262 -11.59 20.08 9.87
N LEU A 263 -10.91 19.38 10.79
CA LEU A 263 -9.46 19.52 11.02
C LEU A 263 -8.60 19.04 9.83
N ARG A 264 -9.16 18.16 9.00
CA ARG A 264 -8.55 17.76 7.71
C ARG A 264 -8.84 18.76 6.60
N LEU A 265 -10.04 19.34 6.58
CA LEU A 265 -10.47 20.30 5.57
C LEU A 265 -9.77 21.68 5.71
N ASP A 266 -9.49 22.12 6.93
CA ASP A 266 -8.79 23.37 7.23
C ASP A 266 -7.28 23.21 7.40
N GLU A 267 -6.76 22.01 7.12
CA GLU A 267 -5.34 21.64 7.20
C GLU A 267 -4.69 21.75 8.60
N THR A 268 -5.49 21.85 9.67
CA THR A 268 -4.97 21.73 11.04
C THR A 268 -4.24 20.40 11.24
N ILE A 269 -4.82 19.29 10.73
CA ILE A 269 -4.15 17.98 10.62
C ILE A 269 -3.91 17.71 9.14
N ARG A 270 -2.68 17.82 8.68
CA ARG A 270 -2.31 17.69 7.26
C ARG A 270 -1.99 16.26 6.83
N ASN A 271 -1.56 15.42 7.75
CA ASN A 271 -1.20 14.03 7.45
C ASN A 271 -2.44 13.13 7.27
N HIS A 272 -2.26 11.97 6.67
CA HIS A 272 -3.28 10.91 6.69
C HIS A 272 -3.40 10.34 8.11
N ALA A 273 -4.31 10.91 8.89
CA ALA A 273 -4.58 10.41 10.23
C ALA A 273 -5.23 9.02 10.18
N VAL A 274 -4.92 8.17 11.16
CA VAL A 274 -5.41 6.78 11.22
C VAL A 274 -6.27 6.60 12.45
N ILE A 275 -7.52 6.18 12.26
CA ILE A 275 -8.41 5.73 13.31
C ILE A 275 -8.27 4.22 13.39
N GLU A 276 -7.48 3.74 14.33
CA GLU A 276 -7.13 2.33 14.49
C GLU A 276 -8.08 1.65 15.47
N GLY A 277 -8.66 0.50 15.07
CA GLY A 277 -9.44 -0.34 15.97
C GLY A 277 -8.58 -0.94 17.08
N GLY A 278 -9.15 -1.10 18.26
CA GLY A 278 -8.41 -1.56 19.46
C GLY A 278 -7.70 -2.90 19.26
N LEU A 279 -8.34 -3.86 18.58
CA LEU A 279 -7.72 -5.16 18.31
C LEU A 279 -6.48 -5.01 17.40
N ARG A 280 -6.53 -4.12 16.41
CA ARG A 280 -5.38 -3.85 15.54
C ARG A 280 -4.19 -3.31 16.34
N ARG A 281 -4.45 -2.43 17.31
CA ARG A 281 -3.42 -1.91 18.23
C ARG A 281 -2.88 -3.01 19.14
N ALA A 282 -3.77 -3.81 19.73
CA ALA A 282 -3.43 -4.90 20.65
C ALA A 282 -2.63 -6.02 19.99
N ALA A 283 -2.91 -6.36 18.72
CA ALA A 283 -2.18 -7.38 17.97
C ALA A 283 -0.72 -7.02 17.69
N GLY A 284 -0.36 -5.73 17.74
CA GLY A 284 1.04 -5.29 17.71
C GLY A 284 1.78 -5.52 19.04
N LEU A 285 1.07 -5.86 20.12
CA LEU A 285 1.57 -6.00 21.49
C LEU A 285 1.48 -7.43 22.03
N SER A 286 0.59 -8.26 21.48
CA SER A 286 0.26 -9.59 22.00
C SER A 286 -0.24 -10.51 20.90
N ALA A 287 -0.30 -11.83 21.17
CA ALA A 287 -0.91 -12.82 20.28
C ALA A 287 -2.33 -13.18 20.77
N ARG A 288 -3.19 -13.58 19.82
CA ARG A 288 -4.61 -13.94 20.05
C ARG A 288 -4.77 -14.99 21.14
N ALA A 289 -3.94 -16.06 21.11
CA ALA A 289 -4.01 -17.17 22.04
C ALA A 289 -3.79 -16.79 23.51
N GLN A 290 -3.25 -15.60 23.80
CA GLN A 290 -3.12 -15.09 25.17
C GLN A 290 -4.47 -14.61 25.75
N TRP A 291 -5.46 -14.39 24.90
CA TRP A 291 -6.75 -13.80 25.25
C TRP A 291 -7.93 -14.71 24.94
N TYR A 292 -7.82 -15.47 23.87
CA TYR A 292 -8.86 -16.39 23.43
C TYR A 292 -8.28 -17.45 22.49
N ASP A 293 -8.45 -18.72 22.83
CA ASP A 293 -8.01 -19.90 22.06
C ASP A 293 -9.16 -20.69 21.41
N GLY A 294 -10.40 -20.23 21.62
CA GLY A 294 -11.59 -20.84 21.06
C GLY A 294 -11.75 -20.62 19.54
N PRO A 295 -12.68 -21.38 18.91
CA PRO A 295 -12.99 -21.25 17.50
C PRO A 295 -13.73 -19.96 17.18
N GLY A 296 -13.70 -19.54 15.91
CA GLY A 296 -14.42 -18.35 15.45
C GLY A 296 -13.79 -17.04 15.86
N ALA A 297 -14.56 -15.94 15.76
CA ALA A 297 -14.13 -14.62 16.20
C ALA A 297 -14.06 -14.52 17.74
N MET A 298 -13.17 -13.68 18.25
CA MET A 298 -13.08 -13.41 19.67
C MET A 298 -14.40 -12.83 20.19
N PRO A 299 -14.94 -13.37 21.33
CA PRO A 299 -16.09 -12.78 21.99
C PRO A 299 -15.79 -11.36 22.46
N GLU A 300 -16.80 -10.49 22.44
CA GLU A 300 -16.66 -9.08 22.83
C GLU A 300 -16.13 -8.90 24.26
N SER A 301 -16.48 -9.82 25.17
CA SER A 301 -15.94 -9.82 26.54
C SER A 301 -14.43 -10.07 26.60
N ALA A 302 -13.89 -10.95 25.73
CA ALA A 302 -12.45 -11.20 25.66
C ALA A 302 -11.72 -10.00 25.02
N VAL A 303 -12.32 -9.39 24.00
CA VAL A 303 -11.78 -8.15 23.39
C VAL A 303 -11.73 -7.04 24.42
N ALA A 304 -12.81 -6.80 25.18
CA ALA A 304 -12.85 -5.78 26.23
C ALA A 304 -11.78 -6.01 27.32
N ALA A 305 -11.67 -7.24 27.84
CA ALA A 305 -10.67 -7.59 28.84
C ALA A 305 -9.22 -7.40 28.32
N MET A 306 -8.97 -7.71 27.05
CA MET A 306 -7.69 -7.49 26.40
C MET A 306 -7.36 -5.99 26.32
N LEU A 307 -8.27 -5.17 25.84
CA LEU A 307 -8.07 -3.74 25.67
C LEU A 307 -7.82 -3.05 27.03
N ASP A 308 -8.58 -3.40 28.04
CA ASP A 308 -8.40 -2.89 29.41
C ASP A 308 -7.02 -3.28 29.97
N LYS A 309 -6.62 -4.55 29.80
CA LYS A 309 -5.33 -5.04 30.31
C LYS A 309 -4.13 -4.39 29.63
N LEU A 310 -4.25 -4.07 28.33
CA LEU A 310 -3.20 -3.44 27.52
C LEU A 310 -3.23 -1.91 27.56
N ASP A 311 -4.22 -1.30 28.26
CA ASP A 311 -4.47 0.15 28.28
C ASP A 311 -4.62 0.75 26.87
N VAL A 312 -5.38 0.06 26.02
CA VAL A 312 -5.65 0.43 24.61
C VAL A 312 -7.09 0.88 24.46
N GLY A 313 -7.34 1.95 23.72
CA GLY A 313 -8.68 2.41 23.40
C GLY A 313 -9.44 1.44 22.49
N ARG A 314 -10.79 1.47 22.53
CA ARG A 314 -11.62 0.81 21.52
C ARG A 314 -11.32 1.38 20.13
N TRP A 315 -11.11 2.69 20.06
CA TRP A 315 -10.54 3.41 18.92
C TRP A 315 -9.30 4.20 19.37
N ASN A 316 -8.32 4.28 18.47
CA ASN A 316 -7.07 5.00 18.70
C ASN A 316 -6.82 5.87 17.48
N LEU A 317 -6.97 7.19 17.60
CA LEU A 317 -6.70 8.13 16.51
C LEU A 317 -5.23 8.55 16.57
N HIS A 318 -4.45 8.19 15.55
CA HIS A 318 -3.07 8.62 15.35
C HIS A 318 -3.01 9.77 14.36
N PHE A 319 -2.36 10.86 14.75
CA PHE A 319 -2.16 12.03 13.91
C PHE A 319 -0.78 12.65 14.15
N ALA A 320 -0.35 13.51 13.26
CA ALA A 320 0.87 14.28 13.44
C ALA A 320 0.69 15.74 13.00
N LEU A 321 1.43 16.63 13.65
CA LEU A 321 1.48 18.06 13.35
C LEU A 321 2.91 18.44 13.00
N TYR A 322 3.10 19.27 11.97
CA TYR A 322 4.41 19.62 11.44
C TYR A 322 4.53 21.13 11.23
N GLY A 323 5.71 21.68 11.46
CA GLY A 323 5.98 23.10 11.23
C GLY A 323 7.04 23.66 12.17
N THR A 324 7.00 24.97 12.39
CA THR A 324 7.76 25.59 13.51
C THR A 324 7.13 25.19 14.85
N PRO A 325 7.85 25.27 15.96
CA PRO A 325 7.28 24.98 17.28
C PRO A 325 5.97 25.73 17.55
N GLU A 326 5.87 26.99 17.16
CA GLU A 326 4.68 27.85 17.39
C GLU A 326 3.48 27.34 16.57
N VAL A 327 3.70 26.92 15.31
CA VAL A 327 2.65 26.36 14.46
C VAL A 327 2.15 25.02 15.03
N VAL A 328 3.08 24.15 15.44
CA VAL A 328 2.75 22.86 16.06
C VAL A 328 1.92 23.07 17.32
N ASP A 329 2.30 24.02 18.19
CA ASP A 329 1.59 24.30 19.42
C ASP A 329 0.20 24.92 19.18
N ALA A 330 0.07 25.82 18.21
CA ALA A 330 -1.22 26.40 17.83
C ALA A 330 -2.19 25.31 17.29
N HIS A 331 -1.75 24.46 16.37
CA HIS A 331 -2.54 23.37 15.84
C HIS A 331 -2.89 22.35 16.92
N TYR A 332 -1.95 22.02 17.81
CA TYR A 332 -2.20 21.11 18.92
C TYR A 332 -3.28 21.64 19.86
N ALA A 333 -3.27 22.93 20.20
CA ALA A 333 -4.32 23.56 21.01
C ALA A 333 -5.70 23.51 20.31
N ILE A 334 -5.77 23.59 18.97
CA ILE A 334 -7.02 23.41 18.23
C ILE A 334 -7.52 21.97 18.36
N VAL A 335 -6.64 20.99 18.15
CA VAL A 335 -6.98 19.55 18.29
C VAL A 335 -7.47 19.25 19.70
N GLN A 336 -6.77 19.74 20.74
CA GLN A 336 -7.20 19.57 22.13
C GLN A 336 -8.62 20.10 22.38
N ARG A 337 -8.93 21.32 21.93
CA ARG A 337 -10.28 21.90 22.08
C ARG A 337 -11.33 21.12 21.30
N ALA A 338 -11.01 20.66 20.10
CA ALA A 338 -11.95 19.90 19.28
C ALA A 338 -12.38 18.58 19.94
N PHE A 339 -11.42 17.84 20.52
CA PHE A 339 -11.67 16.55 21.14
C PHE A 339 -12.04 16.63 22.64
N ALA A 340 -11.91 17.79 23.30
CA ALA A 340 -12.33 17.98 24.70
C ALA A 340 -13.83 17.72 24.92
N ARG A 341 -14.64 17.75 23.87
CA ARG A 341 -16.07 17.46 23.91
C ARG A 341 -16.43 15.98 23.91
N VAL A 342 -15.45 15.09 23.68
CA VAL A 342 -15.67 13.64 23.73
C VAL A 342 -15.37 13.16 25.15
N PRO A 343 -16.37 12.67 25.91
CA PRO A 343 -16.15 12.18 27.26
C PRO A 343 -15.13 11.04 27.24
N HIS A 344 -14.25 11.02 28.23
CA HIS A 344 -13.24 9.97 28.43
C HIS A 344 -12.19 9.82 27.31
N ALA A 345 -12.13 10.75 26.33
CA ALA A 345 -11.03 10.78 25.37
C ALA A 345 -9.69 11.06 26.08
N ARG A 346 -8.72 10.20 25.87
CA ARG A 346 -7.38 10.34 26.47
C ARG A 346 -6.38 10.78 25.40
N LEU A 347 -5.96 12.01 25.45
CA LEU A 347 -5.01 12.61 24.51
C LEU A 347 -3.57 12.40 25.01
N LEU A 348 -2.76 11.73 24.19
CA LEU A 348 -1.34 11.49 24.38
C LEU A 348 -0.58 12.22 23.25
N ALA A 349 0.52 12.91 23.58
CA ALA A 349 1.31 13.59 22.57
C ALA A 349 2.78 13.64 22.94
N LYS A 350 3.63 13.54 21.92
CA LYS A 350 5.08 13.69 22.07
C LYS A 350 5.63 14.64 21.01
N ARG A 351 6.39 15.63 21.46
CA ARG A 351 7.07 16.60 20.58
C ARG A 351 8.47 16.14 20.24
N TYR A 352 8.89 16.50 19.03
CA TYR A 352 10.21 16.21 18.50
C TYR A 352 10.78 17.45 17.82
N ALA A 353 12.10 17.66 17.95
CA ALA A 353 12.84 18.51 17.02
C ALA A 353 12.90 17.84 15.64
N GLY A 354 13.11 18.62 14.58
CA GLY A 354 12.97 18.13 13.22
C GLY A 354 13.95 17.02 12.79
N ASP A 355 15.08 16.89 13.48
CA ASP A 355 16.09 15.83 13.27
C ASP A 355 15.96 14.64 14.24
N ALA A 356 15.14 14.77 15.27
CA ALA A 356 14.90 13.70 16.23
C ALA A 356 14.02 12.61 15.61
N GLN A 357 14.28 11.36 15.98
CA GLN A 357 13.57 10.20 15.45
C GLN A 357 12.79 9.46 16.56
N PRO A 358 11.54 9.03 16.27
CA PRO A 358 10.82 8.15 17.16
C PRO A 358 11.54 6.80 17.31
N SER A 359 11.57 6.26 18.52
CA SER A 359 12.35 5.06 18.82
C SER A 359 11.76 3.77 18.26
N ALA A 360 10.45 3.67 18.02
CA ALA A 360 9.80 2.43 17.58
C ALA A 360 8.40 2.64 16.97
N GLY A 361 7.89 1.60 16.30
CA GLY A 361 6.49 1.44 15.92
C GLY A 361 6.03 2.23 14.69
N GLY A 362 4.72 2.34 14.53
CA GLY A 362 4.05 3.07 13.45
C GLY A 362 4.33 4.57 13.46
N ASP A 363 4.75 5.13 14.58
CA ASP A 363 5.17 6.52 14.72
C ASP A 363 6.33 6.90 13.77
N ARG A 364 7.15 5.92 13.38
CA ARG A 364 8.25 6.15 12.44
C ARG A 364 7.74 6.59 11.07
N ASN A 365 6.67 6.00 10.57
CA ASN A 365 6.09 6.37 9.28
C ASN A 365 5.57 7.81 9.29
N LEU A 366 4.99 8.25 10.41
CA LEU A 366 4.57 9.65 10.62
C LEU A 366 5.76 10.64 10.64
N ALA A 367 6.95 10.13 10.94
CA ALA A 367 8.20 10.90 10.93
C ALA A 367 9.03 10.69 9.65
N GLY A 368 8.41 10.20 8.56
CA GLY A 368 9.10 9.98 7.29
C GLY A 368 10.12 8.83 7.31
N ILE A 369 10.04 7.91 8.26
CA ILE A 369 11.00 6.82 8.44
C ILE A 369 10.34 5.48 8.08
N PRO A 370 10.81 4.79 7.03
CA PRO A 370 10.23 3.50 6.64
C PRO A 370 10.37 2.45 7.75
N ALA A 371 9.35 1.62 7.91
CA ALA A 371 9.31 0.54 8.90
C ALA A 371 8.66 -0.72 8.34
N MET A 372 8.83 -1.86 9.04
CA MET A 372 8.20 -3.14 8.74
C MET A 372 7.29 -3.61 9.88
N SER A 373 7.04 -2.75 10.87
CA SER A 373 6.30 -3.09 12.10
C SER A 373 4.85 -3.54 11.83
N ALA A 374 4.25 -3.14 10.72
CA ALA A 374 2.91 -3.55 10.32
C ALA A 374 2.78 -5.08 10.18
N PHE A 375 3.86 -5.79 9.80
CA PHE A 375 3.83 -7.25 9.63
C PHE A 375 3.79 -8.05 10.94
N ARG A 376 3.91 -7.41 12.11
CA ARG A 376 3.67 -8.09 13.40
C ARG A 376 2.26 -8.67 13.51
N MET A 377 1.31 -8.14 12.76
CA MET A 377 -0.04 -8.68 12.71
C MET A 377 -0.11 -10.12 12.22
N LEU A 378 0.87 -10.58 11.44
CA LEU A 378 0.91 -11.96 10.94
C LEU A 378 1.03 -12.99 12.09
N ASP A 379 1.59 -12.58 13.23
CA ASP A 379 1.72 -13.43 14.41
C ASP A 379 0.41 -13.55 15.20
N TRP A 380 -0.62 -12.77 14.84
CA TRP A 380 -1.87 -12.67 15.63
C TRP A 380 -2.55 -14.02 15.81
N ARG A 381 -2.76 -14.78 14.76
CA ARG A 381 -3.41 -16.10 14.81
C ARG A 381 -2.42 -17.27 15.01
N GLY A 382 -1.12 -17.01 14.93
CA GLY A 382 -0.08 -18.04 14.92
C GLY A 382 0.01 -18.76 13.59
N GLY A 383 0.68 -19.91 13.54
CA GLY A 383 0.88 -20.72 12.34
C GLY A 383 1.69 -19.99 11.26
N ALA A 384 1.38 -20.26 10.00
CA ALA A 384 1.95 -19.57 8.84
C ALA A 384 1.12 -18.33 8.49
N GLY A 385 1.18 -17.31 9.31
CA GLY A 385 0.33 -16.12 9.22
C GLY A 385 0.36 -15.44 7.85
N ALA A 386 -0.82 -15.08 7.38
CA ALA A 386 -1.06 -14.30 6.17
C ALA A 386 -2.21 -13.33 6.40
N HIS A 387 -2.36 -12.37 5.49
CA HIS A 387 -3.53 -11.49 5.48
C HIS A 387 -3.93 -11.11 4.07
N VAL A 388 -5.20 -10.81 3.90
CA VAL A 388 -5.74 -10.19 2.69
C VAL A 388 -6.57 -9.00 3.09
N ASP A 389 -6.43 -7.89 2.37
CA ASP A 389 -7.09 -6.65 2.72
C ASP A 389 -8.39 -6.45 1.93
N PHE A 390 -9.40 -5.98 2.65
CA PHE A 390 -10.61 -5.40 2.11
C PHE A 390 -10.57 -3.89 2.36
N ALA A 391 -10.59 -3.09 1.29
CA ALA A 391 -10.25 -1.68 1.37
C ALA A 391 -11.24 -0.77 0.60
N PRO A 392 -12.51 -0.68 1.05
CA PRO A 392 -13.49 0.22 0.45
C PRO A 392 -13.25 1.68 0.82
N VAL A 393 -13.70 2.56 -0.07
CA VAL A 393 -13.70 4.01 0.14
C VAL A 393 -15.10 4.49 0.48
N CYS A 394 -15.21 5.36 1.48
CA CYS A 394 -16.48 6.01 1.82
C CYS A 394 -16.29 7.52 2.07
N PRO A 395 -17.39 8.31 2.08
CA PRO A 395 -17.35 9.70 2.52
C PRO A 395 -16.76 9.82 3.94
N ALA A 396 -16.04 10.92 4.20
CA ALA A 396 -15.52 11.22 5.53
C ALA A 396 -16.63 11.72 6.46
N THR A 397 -17.65 10.88 6.70
CA THR A 397 -18.73 11.12 7.65
C THR A 397 -18.76 10.04 8.71
N GLY A 398 -19.08 10.41 9.95
CA GLY A 398 -19.18 9.47 11.06
C GLY A 398 -20.19 8.35 10.77
N ARG A 399 -21.36 8.70 10.20
CA ARG A 399 -22.38 7.74 9.82
C ARG A 399 -21.86 6.67 8.83
N ASP A 400 -21.12 7.08 7.79
CA ASP A 400 -20.60 6.14 6.80
C ASP A 400 -19.50 5.26 7.39
N ALA A 401 -18.65 5.83 8.25
CA ALA A 401 -17.63 5.07 8.99
C ALA A 401 -18.25 4.00 9.89
N LEU A 402 -19.25 4.38 10.70
CA LEU A 402 -19.95 3.45 11.59
C LEU A 402 -20.69 2.36 10.82
N ARG A 403 -21.33 2.72 9.70
CA ARG A 403 -22.03 1.76 8.82
C ARG A 403 -21.05 0.73 8.25
N GLN A 404 -19.91 1.18 7.71
CA GLN A 404 -18.89 0.27 7.19
C GLN A 404 -18.28 -0.60 8.28
N TYR A 405 -17.96 -0.03 9.42
CA TYR A 405 -17.45 -0.79 10.56
C TYR A 405 -18.40 -1.89 10.98
N SER A 406 -19.68 -1.57 11.20
CA SER A 406 -20.69 -2.54 11.63
C SER A 406 -20.89 -3.67 10.62
N MET A 407 -20.95 -3.33 9.32
CA MET A 407 -21.07 -4.28 8.23
C MET A 407 -19.86 -5.25 8.21
N VAL A 408 -18.65 -4.72 8.25
CA VAL A 408 -17.42 -5.53 8.17
C VAL A 408 -17.23 -6.37 9.41
N LYS A 409 -17.46 -5.81 10.62
CA LYS A 409 -17.35 -6.54 11.88
C LYS A 409 -18.32 -7.72 11.94
N ALA A 410 -19.59 -7.52 11.56
CA ALA A 410 -20.60 -8.57 11.54
C ALA A 410 -20.23 -9.68 10.54
N ARG A 411 -19.83 -9.30 9.32
CA ARG A 411 -19.47 -10.28 8.27
C ARG A 411 -18.19 -11.03 8.64
N ALA A 412 -17.19 -10.37 9.20
CA ALA A 412 -15.97 -11.02 9.68
C ALA A 412 -16.29 -12.07 10.76
N ALA A 413 -17.12 -11.72 11.74
CA ALA A 413 -17.52 -12.64 12.81
C ALA A 413 -18.29 -13.86 12.28
N GLU A 414 -19.17 -13.70 11.28
CA GLU A 414 -19.90 -14.78 10.63
C GLU A 414 -18.97 -15.83 9.99
N TYR A 415 -17.83 -15.36 9.43
CA TYR A 415 -16.81 -16.22 8.85
C TYR A 415 -15.70 -16.63 9.83
N GLY A 416 -15.83 -16.31 11.13
CA GLY A 416 -14.89 -16.70 12.16
C GLY A 416 -13.62 -15.84 12.25
N PHE A 417 -13.64 -14.61 11.69
CA PHE A 417 -12.53 -13.67 11.75
C PHE A 417 -12.75 -12.56 12.75
N ASP A 418 -11.67 -12.19 13.43
CA ASP A 418 -11.64 -11.02 14.29
C ASP A 418 -11.65 -9.75 13.45
N TYR A 419 -12.29 -8.67 13.93
CA TYR A 419 -12.23 -7.38 13.26
C TYR A 419 -10.86 -6.74 13.46
N TYR A 420 -9.95 -6.95 12.53
CA TYR A 420 -8.65 -6.30 12.47
C TYR A 420 -8.71 -5.17 11.44
N GLY A 421 -9.09 -3.96 11.87
CA GLY A 421 -9.34 -2.88 10.93
C GLY A 421 -9.22 -1.49 11.52
N GLY A 422 -9.44 -0.51 10.65
CA GLY A 422 -9.44 0.91 10.97
C GLY A 422 -9.63 1.76 9.73
N PHE A 423 -9.56 3.08 9.90
CA PHE A 423 -9.80 4.04 8.82
C PHE A 423 -8.59 4.94 8.65
N THR A 424 -8.15 5.10 7.41
CA THR A 424 -7.19 6.14 7.04
C THR A 424 -7.96 7.34 6.49
N ALA A 425 -7.81 8.49 7.12
CA ALA A 425 -8.56 9.69 6.80
C ALA A 425 -7.86 10.52 5.71
N GLY A 426 -8.42 10.46 4.50
CA GLY A 426 -8.19 11.48 3.48
C GLY A 426 -8.84 12.80 3.88
N VAL A 427 -8.91 13.77 2.95
CA VAL A 427 -9.54 15.07 3.23
C VAL A 427 -11.07 14.99 3.20
N ARG A 428 -11.62 14.25 2.23
CA ARG A 428 -13.09 14.13 1.99
C ARG A 428 -13.59 12.70 2.00
N HIS A 429 -12.70 11.73 2.15
CA HIS A 429 -13.01 10.30 2.13
C HIS A 429 -12.25 9.57 3.23
N LEU A 430 -12.71 8.38 3.53
CA LEU A 430 -12.00 7.42 4.38
C LEU A 430 -11.68 6.18 3.55
N HIS A 431 -10.48 5.65 3.71
CA HIS A 431 -10.17 4.28 3.35
C HIS A 431 -10.43 3.40 4.58
N HIS A 432 -11.40 2.52 4.51
CA HIS A 432 -11.58 1.49 5.53
C HIS A 432 -10.64 0.32 5.23
N ILE A 433 -9.61 0.14 6.00
CA ILE A 433 -8.67 -0.96 5.83
C ILE A 433 -9.00 -2.05 6.85
N PHE A 434 -9.55 -3.16 6.37
CA PHE A 434 -9.77 -4.36 7.15
C PHE A 434 -8.85 -5.46 6.62
N ALA A 435 -8.03 -6.05 7.47
CA ALA A 435 -7.19 -7.19 7.15
C ALA A 435 -7.79 -8.47 7.73
N ALA A 436 -8.18 -9.39 6.87
CA ALA A 436 -8.52 -10.74 7.28
C ALA A 436 -7.21 -11.52 7.50
N ILE A 437 -6.84 -11.73 8.76
CA ILE A 437 -5.62 -12.47 9.14
C ILE A 437 -5.98 -13.95 9.26
N PHE A 438 -5.21 -14.82 8.62
CA PHE A 438 -5.43 -16.24 8.59
C PHE A 438 -4.14 -17.06 8.63
N ASP A 439 -4.24 -18.31 9.03
CA ASP A 439 -3.17 -19.30 8.87
C ASP A 439 -3.31 -19.93 7.47
N ARG A 440 -2.32 -19.73 6.59
CA ARG A 440 -2.34 -20.26 5.22
C ARG A 440 -2.12 -21.77 5.14
N ASP A 441 -1.67 -22.39 6.23
CA ASP A 441 -1.56 -23.86 6.32
C ASP A 441 -2.89 -24.51 6.79
N ASP A 442 -3.85 -23.71 7.23
CA ASP A 442 -5.21 -24.13 7.55
C ASP A 442 -6.14 -23.94 6.34
N THR A 443 -6.43 -25.03 5.62
CA THR A 443 -7.26 -25.00 4.41
C THR A 443 -8.66 -24.45 4.66
N ASN A 444 -9.25 -24.68 5.82
CA ASN A 444 -10.56 -24.12 6.18
C ASN A 444 -10.51 -22.58 6.30
N GLN A 445 -9.47 -22.03 6.94
CA GLN A 445 -9.30 -20.58 7.02
C GLN A 445 -9.05 -19.96 5.63
N VAL A 446 -8.29 -20.64 4.76
CA VAL A 446 -8.06 -20.20 3.37
C VAL A 446 -9.37 -20.15 2.58
N GLU A 447 -10.23 -21.15 2.69
CA GLU A 447 -11.54 -21.15 2.04
C GLU A 447 -12.47 -20.06 2.60
N GLN A 448 -12.51 -19.93 3.92
CA GLN A 448 -13.33 -18.93 4.60
C GLN A 448 -12.92 -17.50 4.26
N VAL A 449 -11.63 -17.19 4.22
CA VAL A 449 -11.17 -15.85 3.86
C VAL A 449 -11.56 -15.50 2.42
N GLY A 450 -11.50 -16.46 1.51
CA GLY A 450 -11.92 -16.26 0.12
C GLY A 450 -13.43 -15.96 -0.01
N ALA A 451 -14.25 -16.67 0.75
CA ALA A 451 -15.70 -16.43 0.80
C ALA A 451 -16.04 -15.11 1.50
N LEU A 452 -15.37 -14.79 2.61
CA LEU A 452 -15.52 -13.52 3.33
C LEU A 452 -15.28 -12.32 2.42
N LEU A 453 -14.19 -12.33 1.66
CA LEU A 453 -13.85 -11.18 0.79
C LEU A 453 -14.92 -10.96 -0.30
N ARG A 454 -15.42 -12.02 -0.93
CA ARG A 454 -16.52 -11.91 -1.92
C ARG A 454 -17.79 -11.34 -1.28
N SER A 455 -18.12 -11.79 -0.07
CA SER A 455 -19.29 -11.29 0.66
C SER A 455 -19.13 -9.82 1.01
N LEU A 456 -17.96 -9.41 1.56
CA LEU A 456 -17.67 -8.02 1.91
C LEU A 456 -17.72 -7.09 0.69
N MET A 457 -17.18 -7.51 -0.46
CA MET A 457 -17.22 -6.72 -1.69
C MET A 457 -18.65 -6.56 -2.20
N SER A 458 -19.48 -7.60 -2.11
CA SER A 458 -20.91 -7.53 -2.48
C SER A 458 -21.68 -6.60 -1.56
N ASP A 459 -21.46 -6.69 -0.24
CA ASP A 459 -22.08 -5.84 0.76
C ASP A 459 -21.69 -4.37 0.56
N ALA A 460 -20.40 -4.11 0.28
CA ALA A 460 -19.91 -2.76 0.00
C ALA A 460 -20.57 -2.17 -1.24
N ARG A 461 -20.65 -2.91 -2.34
CA ARG A 461 -21.36 -2.48 -3.55
C ARG A 461 -22.82 -2.15 -3.27
N ALA A 462 -23.54 -3.03 -2.56
CA ALA A 462 -24.93 -2.81 -2.19
C ALA A 462 -25.12 -1.53 -1.33
N ALA A 463 -24.09 -1.17 -0.56
CA ALA A 463 -24.05 0.03 0.26
C ALA A 463 -23.52 1.28 -0.48
N GLY A 464 -23.08 1.16 -1.74
CA GLY A 464 -22.56 2.25 -2.56
C GLY A 464 -21.08 2.55 -2.35
N TYR A 465 -20.28 1.59 -1.84
CA TYR A 465 -18.86 1.76 -1.57
C TYR A 465 -18.02 0.91 -2.54
N GLY A 466 -17.05 1.52 -3.23
CA GLY A 466 -16.11 0.85 -4.12
C GLY A 466 -14.77 0.56 -3.46
N GLN A 467 -14.05 -0.44 -3.97
CA GLN A 467 -12.67 -0.74 -3.55
C GLN A 467 -11.69 0.20 -4.24
N TYR A 468 -10.69 0.75 -3.52
CA TYR A 468 -9.60 1.45 -4.18
C TYR A 468 -8.51 0.48 -4.67
N ARG A 469 -8.36 -0.67 -4.01
CA ARG A 469 -7.46 -1.78 -4.36
C ARG A 469 -8.11 -3.09 -3.97
N THR A 470 -7.75 -4.17 -4.66
CA THR A 470 -8.17 -5.52 -4.32
C THR A 470 -7.07 -6.53 -4.64
N HIS A 471 -7.11 -7.67 -3.97
CA HIS A 471 -6.21 -8.79 -4.26
C HIS A 471 -6.43 -9.29 -5.70
N LEU A 472 -5.35 -9.72 -6.38
CA LEU A 472 -5.39 -10.14 -7.79
C LEU A 472 -6.43 -11.23 -8.08
N ALA A 473 -6.72 -12.13 -7.13
CA ALA A 473 -7.74 -13.18 -7.28
C ALA A 473 -9.17 -12.63 -7.43
N TYR A 474 -9.41 -11.39 -7.03
CA TYR A 474 -10.73 -10.76 -7.04
C TYR A 474 -10.84 -9.57 -8.00
N MET A 475 -9.80 -9.30 -8.84
CA MET A 475 -9.79 -8.14 -9.74
C MET A 475 -10.98 -8.15 -10.70
N ASP A 476 -11.31 -9.29 -11.31
CA ASP A 476 -12.45 -9.39 -12.23
C ASP A 476 -13.78 -9.20 -11.49
N PHE A 477 -13.88 -9.75 -10.26
CA PHE A 477 -15.07 -9.59 -9.43
C PHE A 477 -15.25 -8.11 -9.01
N ALA A 478 -14.16 -7.43 -8.66
CA ALA A 478 -14.20 -6.00 -8.37
C ALA A 478 -14.57 -5.19 -9.62
N ALA A 479 -13.91 -5.44 -10.75
CA ALA A 479 -14.17 -4.74 -12.01
C ALA A 479 -15.63 -4.86 -12.46
N ALA A 480 -16.23 -6.05 -12.30
CA ALA A 480 -17.65 -6.28 -12.62
C ALA A 480 -18.64 -5.52 -11.73
N GLN A 481 -18.17 -4.87 -10.66
CA GLN A 481 -19.00 -4.02 -9.80
C GLN A 481 -19.06 -2.57 -10.26
N TYR A 482 -18.19 -2.16 -11.18
CA TYR A 482 -18.19 -0.85 -11.82
C TYR A 482 -18.88 -0.93 -13.17
N ASN A 483 -19.51 0.19 -13.61
CA ASN A 483 -20.19 0.30 -14.90
C ASN A 483 -19.19 0.60 -16.02
#